data_6ecf2cb330036f019de96948ff9fed13
#
_entry.id   6ecf2cb330036f019de96948ff9fed13
#
_cell.length_a   1.000
_cell.length_b   1.000
_cell.length_c   1.000
_cell.angle_alpha   90.00
_cell.angle_beta   90.00
_cell.angle_gamma   90.00
#
_symmetry.space_group_name_H-M   'P 1'
#
loop_
_entity.id
_entity.type
_entity.pdbx_description
1 polymer ?
#
loop_
_entity_poly.entity_id
_entity_poly.type
_entity_poly.pdbx_seq_one_letter_code
_entity_poly.pdbx_strand_id
1 'polypeptide(L)' 'MSKKFNENLVKAIEAASEAVGICRQAMVDANDDSCRAMYSVILKDCQKHLEMLNGEIELHKKQKKWDA' A
#
# COMPACT_ATOMS: atom_id res chain seq x y z
N MET A 1 -0.29 -9.96 -19.53
CA MET A 1 -0.28 -10.45 -18.14
C MET A 1 -1.46 -11.34 -17.89
N SER A 2 -1.30 -12.31 -17.01
CA SER A 2 -2.41 -13.18 -16.67
C SER A 2 -3.38 -12.45 -15.72
N LYS A 3 -4.63 -12.87 -15.78
CA LYS A 3 -5.67 -12.37 -14.87
C LYS A 3 -5.27 -12.58 -13.40
N LYS A 4 -4.63 -13.71 -13.11
CA LYS A 4 -4.17 -14.01 -11.75
C LYS A 4 -3.12 -13.00 -11.26
N PHE A 5 -2.22 -12.56 -12.15
CA PHE A 5 -1.25 -11.52 -11.81
C PHE A 5 -1.97 -10.23 -11.43
N ASN A 6 -2.97 -9.83 -12.23
CA ASN A 6 -3.74 -8.61 -11.96
C ASN A 6 -4.52 -8.72 -10.64
N GLU A 7 -5.10 -9.86 -10.35
CA GLU A 7 -5.80 -10.10 -9.08
C GLU A 7 -4.86 -9.98 -7.89
N ASN A 8 -3.65 -10.53 -8.00
CA ASN A 8 -2.65 -10.45 -6.95
C ASN A 8 -2.22 -9.00 -6.70
N LEU A 9 -2.08 -8.22 -7.76
CA LEU A 9 -1.69 -6.82 -7.65
C LEU A 9 -2.77 -6.00 -6.94
N VAL A 10 -4.04 -6.24 -7.28
CA VAL A 10 -5.18 -5.58 -6.62
C VAL A 10 -5.22 -5.94 -5.13
N LYS A 11 -5.02 -7.22 -4.79
CA LYS A 11 -4.99 -7.66 -3.39
C LYS A 11 -3.85 -7.01 -2.62
N ALA A 12 -2.68 -6.87 -3.25
CA ALA A 12 -1.54 -6.21 -2.62
C ALA A 12 -1.84 -4.75 -2.32
N ILE A 13 -2.54 -4.06 -3.23
CA ILE A 13 -2.95 -2.67 -3.02
C ILE A 13 -3.94 -2.56 -1.87
N GLU A 14 -4.92 -3.45 -1.81
CA GLU A 14 -5.90 -3.48 -0.72
C GLU A 14 -5.21 -3.67 0.62
N ALA A 15 -4.27 -4.62 0.71
CA ALA A 15 -3.51 -4.87 1.93
C ALA A 15 -2.65 -3.66 2.33
N ALA A 16 -2.00 -3.02 1.37
CA ALA A 16 -1.18 -1.84 1.64
C ALA A 16 -2.04 -0.66 2.11
N SER A 17 -3.23 -0.47 1.52
CA SER A 17 -4.16 0.57 1.93
C SER A 17 -4.67 0.34 3.35
N GLU A 18 -4.99 -0.89 3.69
CA GLU A 18 -5.40 -1.26 5.04
C GLU A 18 -4.29 -0.99 6.05
N ALA A 19 -3.05 -1.34 5.70
CA ALA A 19 -1.90 -1.09 6.58
C ALA A 19 -1.72 0.41 6.86
N VAL A 20 -1.94 1.27 5.88
CA VAL A 20 -1.88 2.73 6.07
C VAL A 20 -2.92 3.16 7.11
N GLY A 21 -4.16 2.68 6.99
CA GLY A 21 -5.22 3.01 7.93
C GLY A 21 -4.91 2.54 9.34
N ILE A 22 -4.40 1.30 9.47
CA ILE A 22 -4.03 0.74 10.77
C ILE A 22 -2.91 1.55 11.43
N CYS A 23 -1.89 1.94 10.67
CA CYS A 23 -0.79 2.74 11.19
C CYS A 23 -1.25 4.12 11.66
N ARG A 24 -2.17 4.75 10.92
CA ARG A 24 -2.72 6.04 11.34
C ARG A 24 -3.48 5.92 12.66
N GLN A 25 -4.30 4.90 12.79
CA GLN A 25 -5.03 4.65 14.04
C GLN A 25 -4.08 4.34 15.18
N ALA A 26 -3.05 3.53 14.94
CA ALA A 26 -2.05 3.20 15.94
C ALA A 26 -1.31 4.45 16.43
N MET A 27 -1.04 5.41 15.56
CA MET A 27 -0.42 6.68 15.95
C MET A 27 -1.31 7.49 16.87
N VAL A 28 -2.62 7.53 16.59
CA VAL A 28 -3.60 8.23 17.42
C VAL A 28 -3.67 7.59 18.81
N ASP A 29 -3.62 6.28 18.89
CA ASP A 29 -3.77 5.53 20.13
C ASP A 29 -2.46 5.36 20.91
N ALA A 30 -1.31 5.74 20.32
CA ALA A 30 -0.01 5.58 20.95
C ALA A 30 0.11 6.46 22.21
N ASN A 31 0.67 5.87 23.26
CA ASN A 31 0.77 6.53 24.56
C ASN A 31 2.05 7.37 24.72
N ASP A 32 3.03 7.19 23.86
CA ASP A 32 4.30 7.91 23.95
C ASP A 32 4.85 8.29 22.58
N ASP A 33 5.80 9.23 22.61
CA ASP A 33 6.37 9.78 21.38
C ASP A 33 7.23 8.77 20.63
N SER A 34 7.87 7.85 21.33
CA SER A 34 8.69 6.80 20.71
C SER A 34 7.84 5.90 19.85
N CYS A 35 6.68 5.47 20.35
CA CYS A 35 5.75 4.63 19.59
C CYS A 35 5.18 5.39 18.41
N ARG A 36 4.80 6.65 18.59
CA ARG A 36 4.29 7.47 17.48
C ARG A 36 5.34 7.64 16.39
N ALA A 37 6.60 7.86 16.76
CA ALA A 37 7.69 8.00 15.80
C ALA A 37 7.89 6.70 15.01
N MET A 38 7.83 5.56 15.69
CA MET A 38 7.94 4.25 15.03
C MET A 38 6.83 4.07 14.00
N TYR A 39 5.58 4.31 14.39
CA TYR A 39 4.45 4.17 13.48
C TYR A 39 4.52 5.16 12.32
N SER A 40 5.04 6.35 12.55
CA SER A 40 5.23 7.34 11.49
C SER A 40 6.18 6.83 10.39
N VAL A 41 7.27 6.17 10.81
CA VAL A 41 8.22 5.57 9.85
C VAL A 41 7.54 4.45 9.07
N ILE A 42 6.84 3.57 9.76
CA ILE A 42 6.12 2.45 9.12
C ILE A 42 5.08 2.99 8.13
N LEU A 43 4.35 4.03 8.52
CA LEU A 43 3.34 4.65 7.66
C LEU A 43 3.95 5.17 6.36
N LYS A 44 5.09 5.86 6.44
CA LYS A 44 5.78 6.36 5.25
C LYS A 44 6.20 5.23 4.32
N ASP A 45 6.70 4.12 4.87
CA ASP A 45 7.07 2.96 4.09
C ASP A 45 5.86 2.34 3.41
N CYS A 46 4.73 2.22 4.11
CA CYS A 46 3.49 1.69 3.56
C CYS A 46 2.96 2.57 2.42
N GLN A 47 3.03 3.89 2.58
CA GLN A 47 2.62 4.83 1.54
C GLN A 47 3.51 4.72 0.31
N LYS A 48 4.81 4.52 0.49
CA LYS A 48 5.74 4.31 -0.60
C LYS A 48 5.43 3.03 -1.36
N HIS A 49 5.15 1.94 -0.63
CA HIS A 49 4.77 0.67 -1.23
C HIS A 49 3.48 0.81 -2.04
N LEU A 50 2.52 1.56 -1.53
CA LEU A 50 1.25 1.80 -2.22
C LEU A 50 1.49 2.57 -3.52
N GLU A 51 2.34 3.58 -3.52
CA GLU A 51 2.72 4.32 -4.71
C GLU A 51 3.36 3.42 -5.77
N MET A 52 4.24 2.52 -5.34
CA MET A 52 4.90 1.57 -6.23
C MET A 52 3.88 0.64 -6.88
N LEU A 53 2.92 0.13 -6.10
CA LEU A 53 1.88 -0.78 -6.61
C LEU A 53 0.97 -0.07 -7.60
N ASN A 54 0.56 1.15 -7.30
CA ASN A 54 -0.28 1.96 -8.19
C ASN A 54 0.47 2.30 -9.49
N GLY A 55 1.77 2.58 -9.38
CA GLY A 55 2.62 2.82 -10.56
C GLY A 55 2.67 1.61 -11.47
N GLU A 56 2.72 0.41 -10.89
CA GLU A 56 2.74 -0.84 -11.66
C GLU A 56 1.42 -1.06 -12.43
N ILE A 57 0.29 -0.78 -11.79
CA ILE A 57 -1.01 -0.85 -12.46
C ILE A 57 -1.07 0.11 -13.65
N GLU A 58 -0.63 1.36 -13.45
CA GLU A 58 -0.65 2.35 -14.51
C GLU A 58 0.24 1.93 -15.68
N LEU A 59 1.41 1.37 -15.39
CA LEU A 59 2.33 0.87 -16.41
C LEU A 59 1.69 -0.26 -17.21
N HIS A 60 1.04 -1.22 -16.54
CA HIS A 60 0.40 -2.34 -17.22
C HIS A 60 -0.77 -1.88 -18.08
N LYS A 61 -1.54 -0.90 -17.63
CA LYS A 61 -2.62 -0.32 -18.42
C LYS A 61 -2.07 0.36 -19.67
N LYS A 62 -1.00 1.13 -19.54
CA LYS A 62 -0.33 1.79 -20.65
C LYS A 62 0.17 0.79 -21.68
N GLN A 63 0.68 -0.35 -21.23
CA GLN A 63 1.20 -1.39 -22.11
C GLN A 63 0.10 -2.32 -22.62
N LYS A 64 -1.16 -2.04 -22.28
CA LYS A 64 -2.32 -2.86 -22.64
C LYS A 64 -2.21 -4.30 -22.13
N LYS A 65 -1.56 -4.48 -20.98
CA LYS A 65 -1.40 -5.78 -20.32
C LYS A 65 -2.42 -6.00 -19.22
N TRP A 66 -3.24 -4.99 -18.93
CA TRP A 66 -4.24 -5.07 -17.87
C TRP A 66 -5.53 -5.66 -18.44
N ASP A 67 -5.91 -6.83 -17.96
CA ASP A 67 -7.08 -7.58 -18.44
C ASP A 67 -8.02 -7.99 -17.30
N ALA A 68 -8.02 -7.24 -16.24
CA ALA A 68 -8.87 -7.53 -15.08
C ALA A 68 -10.35 -7.37 -15.37
#